data_187f2426653683da51d4ef0f04769ddf
#
_entry.id   187f2426653683da51d4ef0f04769ddf
#
_cell.length_a   1.000
_cell.length_b   1.000
_cell.length_c   1.000
_cell.angle_alpha   90.00
_cell.angle_beta   90.00
_cell.angle_gamma   90.00
#
_symmetry.space_group_name_H-M   'P 1'
#
loop_
_entity.id
_entity.type
_entity.pdbx_description
1 polymer ?
#
loop_
_entity_poly.entity_id
_entity_poly.type
_entity_poly.pdbx_seq_one_letter_code
_entity_poly.pdbx_strand_id
1 'polypeptide(L)'
;MSHASPYENNPLLANLTLGQKTEYIAEYSPQLLQPVPRQLNRDALSLADQLPFHGEDLWTLYELSWLNSKGKPMVAIGEVRIDANSLNLIESKSFKLYLNSFNQTTIADLATVRQTLEKDLSQCAQGAVKVSLFPLTQAPHHIASVPGECIDDLDIVIDEYHFSSDWLQQAGNHAHIVEETLHSHLL
;
A
#
# COMPACT_ATOMS: atom_id res chain seq x y z
N MET A 1 12.91 -3.50 -28.07
CA MET A 1 13.88 -2.62 -27.35
C MET A 1 13.55 -2.75 -25.89
N SER A 2 14.48 -3.29 -25.09
CA SER A 2 14.30 -3.42 -23.63
C SER A 2 14.28 -2.00 -23.04
N HIS A 3 13.12 -1.51 -22.64
CA HIS A 3 13.03 -0.29 -21.87
C HIS A 3 13.66 -0.58 -20.50
N ALA A 4 14.78 0.08 -20.17
CA ALA A 4 15.33 0.05 -18.83
C ALA A 4 14.24 0.50 -17.85
N SER A 5 14.07 -0.24 -16.75
CA SER A 5 13.11 0.11 -15.71
C SER A 5 13.40 1.53 -15.19
N PRO A 6 12.40 2.41 -15.02
CA PRO A 6 12.60 3.75 -14.45
C PRO A 6 13.19 3.71 -13.03
N TYR A 7 13.27 2.54 -12.44
CA TYR A 7 13.83 2.28 -11.11
C TYR A 7 15.33 1.92 -11.14
N GLU A 8 15.86 1.44 -12.29
CA GLU A 8 17.26 1.08 -12.41
C GLU A 8 18.13 2.34 -12.42
N ASN A 9 19.06 2.43 -11.43
CA ASN A 9 20.03 3.53 -11.28
C ASN A 9 19.41 4.93 -11.03
N ASN A 10 18.18 5.00 -10.53
CA ASN A 10 17.57 6.29 -10.20
C ASN A 10 18.18 6.83 -8.90
N PRO A 11 18.81 8.04 -8.90
CA PRO A 11 19.43 8.63 -7.70
C PRO A 11 18.45 8.83 -6.54
N LEU A 12 17.15 9.02 -6.83
CA LEU A 12 16.10 9.19 -5.82
C LEU A 12 15.82 7.89 -5.06
N LEU A 13 16.21 6.74 -5.61
CA LEU A 13 16.00 5.42 -5.04
C LEU A 13 17.29 4.80 -4.49
N ALA A 14 18.44 5.46 -4.64
CA ALA A 14 19.76 4.93 -4.27
C ALA A 14 19.88 4.61 -2.76
N ASN A 15 19.09 5.26 -1.92
CA ASN A 15 19.10 5.10 -0.46
C ASN A 15 17.97 4.22 0.08
N LEU A 16 17.18 3.56 -0.79
CA LEU A 16 16.12 2.67 -0.32
C LEU A 16 16.70 1.43 0.35
N THR A 17 16.05 1.01 1.43
CA THR A 17 16.41 -0.23 2.16
C THR A 17 15.99 -1.50 1.43
N LEU A 18 15.27 -1.37 0.33
CA LEU A 18 14.81 -2.51 -0.47
C LEU A 18 16.01 -3.33 -0.96
N GLY A 19 16.02 -4.64 -0.69
CA GLY A 19 17.10 -5.55 -1.06
C GLY A 19 18.33 -5.53 -0.14
N GLN A 20 18.42 -4.63 0.85
CA GLN A 20 19.53 -4.56 1.79
C GLN A 20 19.24 -5.32 3.09
N LYS A 21 20.28 -5.83 3.76
CA LYS A 21 20.16 -6.28 5.16
C LYS A 21 19.98 -5.05 6.04
N THR A 22 18.94 -5.06 6.87
CA THR A 22 18.64 -4.00 7.83
C THR A 22 18.65 -4.56 9.23
N GLU A 23 19.18 -3.80 10.19
CA GLU A 23 19.10 -4.14 11.60
C GLU A 23 17.66 -3.98 12.09
N TYR A 24 17.27 -4.85 13.01
CA TYR A 24 15.96 -4.76 13.67
C TYR A 24 16.01 -3.66 14.74
N ILE A 25 15.16 -2.65 14.57
CA ILE A 25 14.99 -1.55 15.53
C ILE A 25 13.63 -1.77 16.20
N ALA A 26 13.64 -1.98 17.52
CA ALA A 26 12.46 -2.27 18.32
C ALA A 26 11.90 -1.02 19.04
N GLU A 27 12.62 0.10 19.03
CA GLU A 27 12.21 1.36 19.64
C GLU A 27 11.75 2.33 18.55
N TYR A 28 10.70 3.07 18.82
CA TYR A 28 10.06 4.00 17.90
C TYR A 28 11.05 4.87 17.12
N SER A 29 10.97 4.77 15.81
CA SER A 29 11.91 5.41 14.89
C SER A 29 11.23 5.83 13.59
N PRO A 30 10.65 7.04 13.51
CA PRO A 30 10.01 7.54 12.30
C PRO A 30 10.97 7.74 11.14
N GLN A 31 12.28 7.84 11.40
CA GLN A 31 13.33 7.96 10.38
C GLN A 31 13.46 6.72 9.49
N LEU A 32 12.87 5.60 9.90
CA LEU A 32 12.84 4.38 9.09
C LEU A 32 11.97 4.53 7.85
N LEU A 33 10.96 5.41 7.87
CA LEU A 33 10.06 5.61 6.74
C LEU A 33 10.79 6.22 5.55
N GLN A 34 10.59 5.62 4.39
CA GLN A 34 11.21 6.07 3.14
C GLN A 34 10.15 6.43 2.10
N PRO A 35 10.15 7.68 1.61
CA PRO A 35 9.26 8.11 0.56
C PRO A 35 9.74 7.63 -0.80
N VAL A 36 8.81 7.23 -1.66
CA VAL A 36 9.05 6.95 -3.09
C VAL A 36 8.18 7.91 -3.90
N PRO A 37 8.78 8.84 -4.68
CA PRO A 37 8.01 9.79 -5.46
C PRO A 37 7.08 9.08 -6.45
N ARG A 38 5.77 9.38 -6.40
CA ARG A 38 4.78 8.82 -7.34
C ARG A 38 5.06 9.25 -8.78
N GLN A 39 5.74 10.37 -8.95
CA GLN A 39 6.09 10.92 -10.25
C GLN A 39 6.89 9.92 -11.09
N LEU A 40 7.74 9.10 -10.47
CA LEU A 40 8.52 8.07 -11.17
C LEU A 40 7.66 7.12 -12.02
N ASN A 41 6.48 6.76 -11.51
CA ASN A 41 5.52 5.91 -12.25
C ASN A 41 4.66 6.73 -13.22
N ARG A 42 4.31 7.95 -12.84
CA ARG A 42 3.41 8.81 -13.60
C ARG A 42 4.05 9.36 -14.86
N ASP A 43 5.34 9.67 -14.83
CA ASP A 43 6.10 10.11 -15.99
C ASP A 43 6.06 9.08 -17.13
N ALA A 44 6.20 7.79 -16.79
CA ALA A 44 6.14 6.72 -17.76
C ALA A 44 4.75 6.58 -18.43
N LEU A 45 3.70 7.06 -17.75
CA LEU A 45 2.32 7.06 -18.25
C LEU A 45 1.91 8.39 -18.86
N SER A 46 2.82 9.36 -18.94
CA SER A 46 2.56 10.73 -19.44
C SER A 46 1.33 11.38 -18.77
N LEU A 47 1.13 11.12 -17.48
CA LEU A 47 0.06 11.76 -16.71
C LEU A 47 0.43 13.22 -16.43
N ALA A 48 -0.50 14.11 -16.73
CA ALA A 48 -0.39 15.54 -16.45
C ALA A 48 -0.48 15.82 -14.92
N ASP A 49 -0.22 17.06 -14.52
CA ASP A 49 -0.31 17.50 -13.12
C ASP A 49 -1.69 17.24 -12.49
N GLN A 50 -2.73 17.26 -13.30
CA GLN A 50 -4.07 16.86 -12.89
C GLN A 50 -4.32 15.40 -13.24
N LEU A 51 -4.48 14.57 -12.23
CA LEU A 51 -4.74 13.14 -12.41
C LEU A 51 -6.13 12.93 -13.04
N PRO A 52 -6.27 12.04 -14.04
CA PRO A 52 -7.55 11.68 -14.63
C PRO A 52 -8.39 10.74 -13.75
N PHE A 53 -7.95 10.47 -12.54
CA PHE A 53 -8.60 9.59 -11.57
C PHE A 53 -8.46 10.16 -10.15
N HIS A 54 -9.27 9.63 -9.25
CA HIS A 54 -9.16 9.82 -7.81
C HIS A 54 -9.14 8.45 -7.13
N GLY A 55 -8.60 8.37 -5.94
CA GLY A 55 -8.50 7.11 -5.20
C GLY A 55 -7.57 7.20 -4.01
N GLU A 56 -7.29 6.06 -3.43
CA GLU A 56 -6.42 5.93 -2.26
C GLU A 56 -5.66 4.60 -2.30
N ASP A 57 -4.47 4.58 -1.70
CA ASP A 57 -3.80 3.33 -1.37
C ASP A 57 -4.31 2.85 -0.02
N LEU A 58 -4.80 1.62 0.05
CA LEU A 58 -5.22 0.98 1.27
C LEU A 58 -4.18 -0.03 1.73
N TRP A 59 -3.66 0.17 2.95
CA TRP A 59 -2.78 -0.78 3.62
C TRP A 59 -3.49 -1.41 4.80
N THR A 60 -3.40 -2.72 4.93
CA THR A 60 -3.87 -3.44 6.11
C THR A 60 -2.69 -3.83 7.00
N LEU A 61 -2.73 -3.40 8.25
CA LEU A 61 -1.71 -3.66 9.26
C LEU A 61 -2.18 -4.83 10.14
N TYR A 62 -1.74 -6.06 9.83
CA TYR A 62 -2.15 -7.25 10.56
C TYR A 62 -1.38 -7.47 11.87
N GLU A 63 -0.18 -6.91 11.99
CA GLU A 63 0.77 -7.18 13.07
C GLU A 63 1.24 -5.88 13.75
N LEU A 64 0.32 -5.00 14.14
CA LEU A 64 0.67 -3.82 14.92
C LEU A 64 0.71 -4.16 16.41
N SER A 65 1.84 -3.90 17.07
CA SER A 65 2.02 -4.11 18.51
C SER A 65 2.84 -3.00 19.16
N TRP A 66 2.59 -2.77 20.44
CA TRP A 66 3.33 -1.82 21.30
C TRP A 66 3.21 -2.23 22.76
N LEU A 67 3.88 -1.53 23.66
CA LEU A 67 3.74 -1.72 25.11
C LEU A 67 2.82 -0.65 25.70
N ASN A 68 1.91 -1.04 26.59
CA ASN A 68 1.16 -0.06 27.37
C ASN A 68 2.02 0.56 28.48
N SER A 69 1.47 1.52 29.26
CA SER A 69 2.17 2.22 30.34
C SER A 69 2.71 1.31 31.45
N LYS A 70 2.28 0.04 31.49
CA LYS A 70 2.75 -0.98 32.46
C LYS A 70 3.71 -2.00 31.82
N GLY A 71 4.15 -1.77 30.57
CA GLY A 71 5.02 -2.68 29.84
C GLY A 71 4.32 -3.94 29.30
N LYS A 72 2.98 -4.00 29.35
CA LYS A 72 2.23 -5.13 28.80
C LYS A 72 2.08 -4.96 27.29
N PRO A 73 2.37 -6.03 26.47
CA PRO A 73 2.13 -6.01 25.03
C PRO A 73 0.65 -5.77 24.69
N MET A 74 0.43 -4.86 23.77
CA MET A 74 -0.87 -4.54 23.17
C MET A 74 -0.78 -4.82 21.66
N VAL A 75 -1.89 -5.25 21.07
CA VAL A 75 -1.98 -5.57 19.66
C VAL A 75 -3.24 -4.95 19.04
N ALA A 76 -3.15 -4.61 17.76
CA ALA A 76 -4.28 -4.12 16.98
C ALA A 76 -4.15 -4.51 15.51
N ILE A 77 -5.27 -4.51 14.81
CA ILE A 77 -5.30 -4.47 13.35
C ILE A 77 -5.54 -3.02 12.93
N GLY A 78 -4.91 -2.59 11.85
CA GLY A 78 -5.06 -1.24 11.33
C GLY A 78 -5.36 -1.20 9.85
N GLU A 79 -6.01 -0.12 9.43
CA GLU A 79 -6.12 0.31 8.05
C GLU A 79 -5.48 1.68 7.90
N VAL A 80 -4.64 1.84 6.89
CA VAL A 80 -4.04 3.11 6.50
C VAL A 80 -4.46 3.45 5.09
N ARG A 81 -5.08 4.62 4.92
CA ARG A 81 -5.54 5.16 3.63
C ARG A 81 -4.71 6.36 3.29
N ILE A 82 -4.05 6.32 2.13
CA ILE A 82 -3.18 7.38 1.63
C ILE A 82 -3.77 7.91 0.34
N ASP A 83 -4.09 9.19 0.28
CA ASP A 83 -4.66 9.83 -0.90
C ASP A 83 -3.74 9.63 -2.12
N ALA A 84 -4.33 9.27 -3.26
CA ALA A 84 -3.59 9.13 -4.52
C ALA A 84 -2.93 10.44 -4.97
N ASN A 85 -3.39 11.60 -4.50
CA ASN A 85 -2.77 12.90 -4.76
C ASN A 85 -1.55 13.19 -3.86
N SER A 86 -1.21 12.32 -2.90
CA SER A 86 0.03 12.47 -2.13
C SER A 86 1.24 12.49 -3.07
N LEU A 87 2.30 13.23 -2.71
CA LEU A 87 3.51 13.32 -3.53
C LEU A 87 4.25 11.99 -3.58
N ASN A 88 4.24 11.24 -2.48
CA ASN A 88 4.99 10.01 -2.36
C ASN A 88 4.09 8.81 -2.03
N LEU A 89 4.54 7.64 -2.49
CA LEU A 89 4.24 6.36 -1.89
C LEU A 89 5.16 6.18 -0.67
N ILE A 90 4.80 5.27 0.22
CA ILE A 90 5.68 4.82 1.30
C ILE A 90 6.29 3.48 0.87
N GLU A 91 7.63 3.37 0.93
CA GLU A 91 8.32 2.13 0.58
C GLU A 91 7.92 1.01 1.57
N SER A 92 7.52 -0.13 1.06
CA SER A 92 6.84 -1.20 1.82
C SER A 92 7.71 -1.82 2.92
N LYS A 93 9.01 -2.07 2.64
CA LYS A 93 9.93 -2.62 3.64
C LYS A 93 10.20 -1.61 4.75
N SER A 94 10.41 -0.36 4.40
CA SER A 94 10.60 0.73 5.36
C SER A 94 9.36 0.93 6.25
N PHE A 95 8.17 0.81 5.67
CA PHE A 95 6.91 0.88 6.40
C PHE A 95 6.81 -0.28 7.41
N LYS A 96 7.12 -1.51 6.99
CA LYS A 96 7.16 -2.65 7.91
C LYS A 96 8.17 -2.45 9.04
N LEU A 97 9.38 -1.99 8.75
CA LEU A 97 10.40 -1.72 9.75
C LEU A 97 9.97 -0.63 10.73
N TYR A 98 9.32 0.43 10.24
CA TYR A 98 8.74 1.47 11.06
C TYR A 98 7.68 0.92 12.02
N LEU A 99 6.75 0.08 11.55
CA LEU A 99 5.76 -0.57 12.41
C LEU A 99 6.41 -1.47 13.47
N ASN A 100 7.45 -2.21 13.10
CA ASN A 100 8.21 -3.03 14.05
C ASN A 100 8.91 -2.22 15.14
N SER A 101 9.24 -0.95 14.88
CA SER A 101 9.85 -0.06 15.88
C SER A 101 8.93 0.27 17.05
N PHE A 102 7.63 0.03 16.93
CA PHE A 102 6.68 0.17 18.04
C PHE A 102 6.74 -0.98 19.03
N ASN A 103 7.26 -2.15 18.66
CA ASN A 103 7.13 -3.38 19.44
C ASN A 103 7.65 -3.28 20.90
N GLN A 104 8.69 -2.49 21.15
CA GLN A 104 9.23 -2.25 22.49
C GLN A 104 8.98 -0.81 22.97
N THR A 105 8.17 -0.06 22.27
CA THR A 105 7.87 1.33 22.59
C THR A 105 6.64 1.41 23.49
N THR A 106 6.76 2.14 24.59
CA THR A 106 5.64 2.37 25.51
C THR A 106 4.76 3.51 25.01
N ILE A 107 3.49 3.21 24.71
CA ILE A 107 2.47 4.18 24.30
C ILE A 107 1.23 3.97 25.16
N ALA A 108 0.66 5.06 25.66
CA ALA A 108 -0.39 5.02 26.68
C ALA A 108 -1.68 4.31 26.18
N ASP A 109 -2.09 4.61 24.96
CA ASP A 109 -3.38 4.15 24.43
C ASP A 109 -3.39 4.05 22.88
N LEU A 110 -4.44 3.41 22.38
CA LEU A 110 -4.68 3.20 20.95
C LEU A 110 -4.83 4.53 20.17
N ALA A 111 -5.40 5.56 20.80
CA ALA A 111 -5.61 6.85 20.15
C ALA A 111 -4.27 7.55 19.89
N THR A 112 -3.35 7.47 20.84
CA THR A 112 -1.99 8.00 20.69
C THR A 112 -1.21 7.26 19.61
N VAL A 113 -1.32 5.91 19.53
CA VAL A 113 -0.72 5.13 18.44
C VAL A 113 -1.26 5.61 17.09
N ARG A 114 -2.58 5.73 16.96
CA ARG A 114 -3.23 6.20 15.73
C ARG A 114 -2.73 7.58 15.30
N GLN A 115 -2.70 8.54 16.22
CA GLN A 115 -2.24 9.90 15.94
C GLN A 115 -0.78 9.95 15.51
N THR A 116 0.07 9.13 16.15
CA THR A 116 1.49 9.01 15.78
C THR A 116 1.64 8.49 14.36
N LEU A 117 0.92 7.40 14.01
CA LEU A 117 0.92 6.85 12.67
C LEU A 117 0.43 7.87 11.63
N GLU A 118 -0.71 8.54 11.87
CA GLU A 118 -1.25 9.55 10.96
C GLU A 118 -0.25 10.67 10.69
N LYS A 119 0.39 11.18 11.73
CA LYS A 119 1.40 12.24 11.62
C LYS A 119 2.59 11.82 10.78
N ASP A 120 3.21 10.71 11.14
CA ASP A 120 4.47 10.29 10.51
C ASP A 120 4.26 9.84 9.06
N LEU A 121 3.19 9.10 8.81
CA LEU A 121 2.84 8.65 7.46
C LEU A 121 2.43 9.82 6.57
N SER A 122 1.69 10.82 7.08
CA SER A 122 1.37 12.04 6.34
C SER A 122 2.62 12.83 5.98
N GLN A 123 3.58 12.89 6.88
CA GLN A 123 4.86 13.57 6.63
C GLN A 123 5.67 12.83 5.56
N CYS A 124 5.75 11.51 5.61
CA CYS A 124 6.46 10.70 4.62
C CYS A 124 5.78 10.77 3.25
N ALA A 125 4.46 10.58 3.19
CA ALA A 125 3.69 10.61 1.96
C ALA A 125 3.57 12.04 1.36
N GLN A 126 3.80 13.08 2.16
CA GLN A 126 3.51 14.48 1.81
C GLN A 126 2.10 14.63 1.25
N GLY A 127 1.13 14.13 2.01
CA GLY A 127 -0.28 14.14 1.65
C GLY A 127 -1.16 13.64 2.79
N ALA A 128 -2.47 13.67 2.57
CA ALA A 128 -3.44 13.24 3.57
C ALA A 128 -3.34 11.73 3.81
N VAL A 129 -3.19 11.34 5.08
CA VAL A 129 -3.23 9.96 5.53
C VAL A 129 -4.26 9.83 6.63
N LYS A 130 -5.08 8.78 6.55
CA LYS A 130 -6.08 8.44 7.54
C LYS A 130 -5.79 7.05 8.10
N VAL A 131 -5.77 6.93 9.42
CA VAL A 131 -5.51 5.67 10.11
C VAL A 131 -6.73 5.26 10.94
N SER A 132 -7.16 4.02 10.78
CA SER A 132 -8.17 3.38 11.62
C SER A 132 -7.51 2.20 12.33
N LEU A 133 -7.67 2.10 13.65
CA LEU A 133 -7.14 1.00 14.46
C LEU A 133 -8.27 0.29 15.18
N PHE A 134 -8.20 -1.03 15.16
CA PHE A 134 -9.24 -1.92 15.70
C PHE A 134 -8.62 -2.90 16.71
N PRO A 135 -9.17 -3.02 17.92
CA PRO A 135 -8.89 -4.16 18.77
C PRO A 135 -9.24 -5.46 18.04
N LEU A 136 -8.55 -6.56 18.32
CA LEU A 136 -8.78 -7.85 17.62
C LEU A 136 -10.25 -8.31 17.64
N THR A 137 -10.97 -7.98 18.72
CA THR A 137 -12.40 -8.33 18.87
C THR A 137 -13.34 -7.49 17.99
N GLN A 138 -12.84 -6.42 17.37
CA GLN A 138 -13.59 -5.48 16.55
C GLN A 138 -13.01 -5.32 15.15
N ALA A 139 -12.08 -6.20 14.78
CA ALA A 139 -11.47 -6.17 13.46
C ALA A 139 -12.54 -6.32 12.36
N PRO A 140 -12.56 -5.43 11.35
CA PRO A 140 -13.59 -5.45 10.31
C PRO A 140 -13.37 -6.56 9.27
N HIS A 141 -12.21 -7.23 9.33
CA HIS A 141 -11.84 -8.23 8.34
C HIS A 141 -12.39 -9.60 8.69
N HIS A 142 -13.09 -10.20 7.73
CA HIS A 142 -13.60 -11.55 7.81
C HIS A 142 -13.13 -12.35 6.60
N ILE A 143 -12.95 -13.65 6.79
CA ILE A 143 -12.79 -14.56 5.64
C ILE A 143 -14.17 -14.68 5.00
N ALA A 144 -14.29 -14.24 3.76
CA ALA A 144 -15.52 -14.24 3.00
C ALA A 144 -15.29 -14.71 1.57
N SER A 145 -16.35 -15.12 0.91
CA SER A 145 -16.29 -15.34 -0.53
C SER A 145 -16.10 -14.03 -1.27
N VAL A 146 -15.32 -14.05 -2.32
CA VAL A 146 -15.14 -12.87 -3.19
C VAL A 146 -16.46 -12.60 -3.91
N PRO A 147 -17.00 -11.37 -3.87
CA PRO A 147 -18.23 -11.04 -4.59
C PRO A 147 -18.01 -11.03 -6.09
N GLY A 148 -19.11 -11.10 -6.85
CA GLY A 148 -19.08 -10.99 -8.29
C GLY A 148 -19.28 -12.31 -9.01
N GLU A 149 -19.13 -12.28 -10.33
CA GLU A 149 -19.23 -13.45 -11.20
C GLU A 149 -17.87 -14.15 -11.30
N CYS A 150 -17.86 -15.47 -11.09
CA CYS A 150 -16.64 -16.27 -11.25
C CYS A 150 -16.39 -16.51 -12.73
N ILE A 151 -15.19 -16.20 -13.20
CA ILE A 151 -14.78 -16.35 -14.58
C ILE A 151 -13.96 -17.61 -14.86
N ASP A 152 -13.79 -18.51 -13.89
CA ASP A 152 -12.92 -19.69 -14.01
C ASP A 152 -13.44 -20.72 -15.00
N ASP A 153 -14.77 -20.78 -15.19
CA ASP A 153 -15.44 -21.73 -16.07
C ASP A 153 -15.65 -21.19 -17.50
N LEU A 154 -15.06 -20.04 -17.84
CA LEU A 154 -15.14 -19.53 -19.22
C LEU A 154 -14.42 -20.48 -20.20
N ASP A 155 -15.16 -20.93 -21.22
CA ASP A 155 -14.61 -21.76 -22.33
C ASP A 155 -13.81 -20.89 -23.29
N ILE A 156 -12.57 -20.58 -22.91
CA ILE A 156 -11.65 -19.76 -23.70
C ILE A 156 -10.36 -20.52 -24.00
N VAL A 157 -9.73 -20.20 -25.12
CA VAL A 157 -8.38 -20.67 -25.46
C VAL A 157 -7.39 -19.54 -25.10
N ILE A 158 -6.37 -19.87 -24.30
CA ILE A 158 -5.27 -18.97 -23.96
C ILE A 158 -3.99 -19.60 -24.48
N ASP A 159 -3.39 -18.99 -25.49
CA ASP A 159 -2.14 -19.41 -26.09
C ASP A 159 -1.03 -18.37 -26.04
N GLU A 160 -1.31 -17.21 -25.44
CA GLU A 160 -0.38 -16.11 -25.26
C GLU A 160 -0.24 -15.74 -23.77
N TYR A 161 1.01 -15.72 -23.26
CA TYR A 161 1.31 -15.46 -21.85
C TYR A 161 2.20 -14.22 -21.67
N HIS A 162 2.43 -13.44 -22.73
CA HIS A 162 3.15 -12.18 -22.65
C HIS A 162 2.16 -11.03 -22.60
N PHE A 163 2.38 -10.11 -21.65
CA PHE A 163 1.55 -8.92 -21.56
C PHE A 163 1.59 -8.11 -22.86
N SER A 164 0.41 -7.77 -23.39
CA SER A 164 0.24 -6.84 -24.51
C SER A 164 -0.86 -5.85 -24.20
N SER A 165 -0.57 -4.55 -24.37
CA SER A 165 -1.57 -3.49 -24.26
C SER A 165 -2.66 -3.60 -25.33
N ASP A 166 -2.39 -4.33 -26.42
CA ASP A 166 -3.33 -4.49 -27.53
C ASP A 166 -4.58 -5.28 -27.12
N TRP A 167 -4.47 -6.14 -26.10
CA TRP A 167 -5.63 -6.84 -25.54
C TRP A 167 -6.66 -5.92 -24.90
N LEU A 168 -6.24 -4.72 -24.49
CA LEU A 168 -7.11 -3.73 -23.85
C LEU A 168 -7.72 -2.74 -24.84
N GLN A 169 -7.29 -2.73 -26.10
CA GLN A 169 -7.72 -1.72 -27.08
C GLN A 169 -9.21 -1.77 -27.42
N GLN A 170 -9.86 -2.92 -27.27
CA GLN A 170 -11.29 -3.07 -27.56
C GLN A 170 -12.19 -2.88 -26.32
N ALA A 171 -11.61 -2.90 -25.13
CA ALA A 171 -12.37 -2.82 -23.88
C ALA A 171 -13.06 -1.44 -23.65
N GLY A 172 -12.59 -0.39 -24.33
CA GLY A 172 -13.11 0.97 -24.18
C GLY A 172 -14.05 1.48 -25.27
N ASN A 173 -14.48 0.65 -26.23
CA ASN A 173 -15.30 1.08 -27.37
C ASN A 173 -16.79 1.28 -27.05
N HIS A 174 -17.15 1.40 -25.78
CA HIS A 174 -18.52 1.61 -25.34
C HIS A 174 -18.79 3.10 -25.11
N ALA A 175 -19.93 3.58 -25.58
CA ALA A 175 -20.38 4.96 -25.37
C ALA A 175 -20.87 5.24 -23.92
N HIS A 176 -20.82 4.26 -23.03
CA HIS A 176 -21.28 4.33 -21.65
C HIS A 176 -20.31 3.63 -20.69
N ILE A 177 -20.36 4.02 -19.44
CA ILE A 177 -19.58 3.36 -18.38
C ILE A 177 -20.19 1.97 -18.14
N VAL A 178 -19.34 0.95 -18.15
CA VAL A 178 -19.67 -0.41 -17.74
C VAL A 178 -18.99 -0.69 -16.41
N GLU A 179 -19.75 -1.20 -15.45
CA GLU A 179 -19.25 -1.63 -14.15
C GLU A 179 -19.56 -3.10 -13.95
N GLU A 180 -18.54 -3.90 -13.72
CA GLU A 180 -18.63 -5.33 -13.49
C GLU A 180 -17.76 -5.72 -12.31
N THR A 181 -18.20 -6.71 -11.55
CA THR A 181 -17.38 -7.33 -10.50
C THR A 181 -17.16 -8.79 -10.87
N LEU A 182 -15.93 -9.11 -11.21
CA LEU A 182 -15.49 -10.44 -11.61
C LEU A 182 -14.45 -10.97 -10.62
N HIS A 183 -14.39 -12.29 -10.45
CA HIS A 183 -13.35 -12.91 -9.64
C HIS A 183 -12.86 -14.23 -10.27
N SER A 184 -11.64 -14.62 -9.89
CA SER A 184 -11.03 -15.89 -10.26
C SER A 184 -10.34 -16.52 -9.05
N HIS A 185 -10.27 -17.85 -9.00
CA HIS A 185 -9.50 -18.66 -8.06
C HIS A 185 -8.28 -19.30 -8.70
N LEU A 186 -8.01 -19.02 -10.00
CA LEU A 186 -6.96 -19.65 -10.81
C LEU A 186 -5.60 -18.92 -10.74
N LEU A 187 -5.28 -18.25 -9.62
CA LEU A 187 -4.00 -17.56 -9.42
C LEU A 187 -3.03 -18.39 -8.60
#